data_7644b736c6e8010ed63d83e8d3750b3b
#
_entry.id   7644b736c6e8010ed63d83e8d3750b3b
#
_cell.length_a   1.000
_cell.length_b   1.000
_cell.length_c   1.000
_cell.angle_alpha   90.00
_cell.angle_beta   90.00
_cell.angle_gamma   90.00
#
_symmetry.space_group_name_H-M   'P 1'
#
loop_
_entity.id
_entity.type
_entity.pdbx_description
1 polymer ?
#
loop_
_entity_poly.entity_id
_entity_poly.type
_entity_poly.pdbx_seq_one_letter_code
_entity_poly.pdbx_strand_id
1 'polypeptide(L)'
;MLKIAVIGAGVSGLSVASLLAKAGYNITVYEKSDAISEIGAGVQISPNGFCVLKEMGVSERALKKSICNNSIAICDYQKGKRLLQFEQRSALGNKNFRLMHRADLIDILLEAAESNKVSIKLGCSADASLLSVKYSIVIAADGVHSKTRNFLNPSQRKNSDVGYFAWRAIVPNTINHHDGVRVTVAPNKHVVSYPIRDRKKLNLVLIQECKNEGVFEWSLEESPDQVRRIFSDFGGDLGEAFCEIKKVNRWGLSSHNIPTNWGKDNIVLIGDALHPMLPFLAQGANFALEDAFVLAKLIDLYTMEEVTDKYVQIRKPRLLRLMKQIKKNAWNFHLKRGFFRVCAHRGLVLLDKTLPQSAERPFRWLYSHDITKLNI
;
A
#
# COMPACT_ATOMS: atom_id res chain seq x y z
N MET A 1 -0.33 14.84 -30.92
CA MET A 1 -0.19 13.83 -29.84
C MET A 1 -0.31 14.56 -28.51
N LEU A 2 -1.22 14.16 -27.63
CA LEU A 2 -1.44 14.79 -26.33
C LEU A 2 -0.15 14.66 -25.47
N LYS A 3 0.25 15.77 -24.84
CA LYS A 3 1.37 15.80 -23.88
C LYS A 3 0.81 15.68 -22.47
N ILE A 4 1.28 14.69 -21.72
CA ILE A 4 0.80 14.40 -20.37
C ILE A 4 1.96 14.55 -19.39
N ALA A 5 1.73 15.31 -18.31
CA ALA A 5 2.65 15.40 -17.18
C ALA A 5 2.17 14.49 -16.04
N VAL A 6 3.11 13.79 -15.41
CA VAL A 6 2.88 13.02 -14.19
C VAL A 6 3.77 13.58 -13.09
N ILE A 7 3.20 13.91 -11.93
CA ILE A 7 3.95 14.43 -10.78
C ILE A 7 4.16 13.30 -9.77
N GLY A 8 5.42 12.89 -9.59
CA GLY A 8 5.84 11.81 -8.69
C GLY A 8 6.14 10.51 -9.42
N ALA A 9 7.30 9.91 -9.12
CA ALA A 9 7.78 8.63 -9.67
C ALA A 9 7.59 7.45 -8.69
N GLY A 10 6.53 7.47 -7.88
CA GLY A 10 6.13 6.33 -7.05
C GLY A 10 5.34 5.28 -7.83
N VAL A 11 4.77 4.30 -7.10
CA VAL A 11 3.98 3.20 -7.72
C VAL A 11 2.90 3.71 -8.66
N SER A 12 2.08 4.69 -8.22
CA SER A 12 0.99 5.26 -9.05
C SER A 12 1.53 5.94 -10.30
N GLY A 13 2.52 6.82 -10.13
CA GLY A 13 3.05 7.66 -11.21
C GLY A 13 3.75 6.84 -12.29
N LEU A 14 4.64 5.93 -11.91
CA LEU A 14 5.33 5.05 -12.86
C LEU A 14 4.36 4.12 -13.59
N SER A 15 3.34 3.61 -12.88
CA SER A 15 2.35 2.72 -13.48
C SER A 15 1.49 3.44 -14.52
N VAL A 16 0.93 4.60 -14.17
CA VAL A 16 0.09 5.36 -15.12
C VAL A 16 0.90 5.87 -16.30
N ALA A 17 2.13 6.33 -16.06
CA ALA A 17 3.06 6.79 -17.10
C ALA A 17 3.38 5.67 -18.10
N SER A 18 3.71 4.48 -17.59
CA SER A 18 4.00 3.32 -18.44
C SER A 18 2.79 2.87 -19.26
N LEU A 19 1.59 2.82 -18.65
CA LEU A 19 0.35 2.42 -19.33
C LEU A 19 -0.01 3.41 -20.45
N LEU A 20 0.04 4.70 -20.18
CA LEU A 20 -0.29 5.75 -21.17
C LEU A 20 0.78 5.82 -22.29
N ALA A 21 2.06 5.67 -21.95
CA ALA A 21 3.11 5.63 -22.97
C ALA A 21 2.97 4.39 -23.89
N LYS A 22 2.59 3.24 -23.33
CA LYS A 22 2.23 2.04 -24.10
C LYS A 22 1.06 2.26 -25.04
N ALA A 23 0.10 3.13 -24.68
CA ALA A 23 -1.02 3.55 -25.52
C ALA A 23 -0.64 4.64 -26.55
N GLY A 24 0.63 5.07 -26.58
CA GLY A 24 1.15 6.01 -27.59
C GLY A 24 1.15 7.49 -27.17
N TYR A 25 0.88 7.82 -25.91
CA TYR A 25 0.93 9.20 -25.42
C TYR A 25 2.37 9.66 -25.11
N ASN A 26 2.62 10.97 -25.24
CA ASN A 26 3.89 11.58 -24.87
C ASN A 26 3.90 11.95 -23.38
N ILE A 27 4.65 11.19 -22.56
CA ILE A 27 4.62 11.30 -21.11
C ILE A 27 5.92 11.91 -20.58
N THR A 28 5.78 12.87 -19.66
CA THR A 28 6.89 13.39 -18.84
C THR A 28 6.55 13.20 -17.36
N VAL A 29 7.39 12.45 -16.64
CA VAL A 29 7.31 12.28 -15.18
C VAL A 29 8.24 13.27 -14.50
N TYR A 30 7.77 13.97 -13.49
CA TYR A 30 8.53 14.89 -12.65
C TYR A 30 8.69 14.29 -11.25
N GLU A 31 9.91 14.03 -10.83
CA GLU A 31 10.23 13.52 -9.50
C GLU A 31 11.12 14.51 -8.75
N LYS A 32 10.72 14.87 -7.52
CA LYS A 32 11.44 15.84 -6.70
C LYS A 32 12.80 15.33 -6.19
N SER A 33 12.93 14.02 -6.04
CA SER A 33 14.16 13.38 -5.58
C SER A 33 15.17 13.25 -6.71
N ASP A 34 16.45 13.37 -6.40
CA ASP A 34 17.54 13.22 -7.35
C ASP A 34 17.73 11.77 -7.81
N ALA A 35 17.17 10.82 -7.11
CA ALA A 35 17.16 9.40 -7.45
C ALA A 35 15.82 8.76 -7.04
N ILE A 36 15.38 7.80 -7.85
CA ILE A 36 14.25 6.94 -7.52
C ILE A 36 14.77 5.83 -6.60
N SER A 37 14.77 6.09 -5.30
CA SER A 37 15.22 5.15 -4.29
C SER A 37 14.11 4.97 -3.24
N GLU A 38 13.95 3.74 -2.77
CA GLU A 38 12.98 3.43 -1.73
C GLU A 38 13.69 3.00 -0.44
N ILE A 39 13.27 3.58 0.68
CA ILE A 39 13.73 3.15 2.00
C ILE A 39 13.28 1.71 2.21
N GLY A 40 14.21 0.85 2.64
CA GLY A 40 14.02 -0.59 2.78
C GLY A 40 12.74 -0.97 3.50
N ALA A 41 11.75 -1.42 2.73
CA ALA A 41 10.46 -1.91 3.21
C ALA A 41 9.94 -3.01 2.29
N GLY A 42 9.16 -3.93 2.86
CA GLY A 42 8.42 -4.90 2.08
C GLY A 42 7.11 -4.30 1.55
N VAL A 43 6.60 -4.86 0.48
CA VAL A 43 5.29 -4.59 -0.09
C VAL A 43 4.56 -5.91 -0.39
N GLN A 44 3.25 -5.89 -0.23
CA GLN A 44 2.38 -7.01 -0.57
C GLN A 44 1.58 -6.64 -1.81
N ILE A 45 1.74 -7.41 -2.88
CA ILE A 45 0.94 -7.27 -4.10
C ILE A 45 -0.09 -8.38 -4.09
N SER A 46 -1.33 -8.02 -3.81
CA SER A 46 -2.46 -8.92 -3.82
C SER A 46 -3.01 -9.12 -5.23
N PRO A 47 -3.85 -10.14 -5.47
CA PRO A 47 -4.33 -10.48 -6.81
C PRO A 47 -4.93 -9.32 -7.60
N ASN A 48 -5.65 -8.42 -6.93
CA ASN A 48 -6.23 -7.23 -7.56
C ASN A 48 -5.18 -6.23 -8.09
N GLY A 49 -4.03 -6.09 -7.43
CA GLY A 49 -2.91 -5.30 -7.97
C GLY A 49 -2.09 -6.07 -8.99
N PHE A 50 -1.97 -7.41 -8.81
CA PHE A 50 -1.17 -8.24 -9.70
C PHE A 50 -1.76 -8.33 -11.11
N CYS A 51 -3.10 -8.29 -11.27
CA CYS A 51 -3.73 -8.27 -12.59
C CYS A 51 -3.29 -7.03 -13.40
N VAL A 52 -3.07 -5.89 -12.75
CA VAL A 52 -2.55 -4.67 -13.41
C VAL A 52 -1.10 -4.87 -13.85
N LEU A 53 -0.25 -5.46 -13.02
CA LEU A 53 1.15 -5.79 -13.42
C LEU A 53 1.18 -6.73 -14.63
N LYS A 54 0.19 -7.62 -14.75
CA LYS A 54 0.03 -8.47 -15.92
C LYS A 54 -0.33 -7.68 -17.17
N GLU A 55 -1.28 -6.75 -17.10
CA GLU A 55 -1.65 -5.86 -18.21
C GLU A 55 -0.49 -4.96 -18.65
N MET A 56 0.32 -4.52 -17.70
CA MET A 56 1.56 -3.77 -17.99
C MET A 56 2.62 -4.63 -18.71
N GLY A 57 2.51 -5.97 -18.67
CA GLY A 57 3.49 -6.89 -19.24
C GLY A 57 4.70 -7.15 -18.34
N VAL A 58 4.63 -6.83 -17.06
CA VAL A 58 5.75 -6.95 -16.10
C VAL A 58 5.58 -8.10 -15.10
N SER A 59 4.54 -8.90 -15.24
CA SER A 59 4.21 -9.98 -14.29
C SER A 59 5.34 -11.00 -14.11
N GLU A 60 6.03 -11.40 -15.18
CA GLU A 60 7.14 -12.36 -15.10
C GLU A 60 8.30 -11.84 -14.25
N ARG A 61 8.65 -10.55 -14.39
CA ARG A 61 9.67 -9.91 -13.54
C ARG A 61 9.22 -9.85 -12.09
N ALA A 62 7.94 -9.50 -11.85
CA ALA A 62 7.36 -9.48 -10.51
C ALA A 62 7.36 -10.87 -9.86
N LEU A 63 7.07 -11.94 -10.61
CA LEU A 63 7.15 -13.31 -10.13
C LEU A 63 8.57 -13.70 -9.72
N LYS A 64 9.58 -13.36 -10.53
CA LYS A 64 10.98 -13.67 -10.26
C LYS A 64 11.54 -12.96 -9.02
N LYS A 65 11.11 -11.72 -8.75
CA LYS A 65 11.60 -10.90 -7.62
C LYS A 65 10.72 -10.99 -6.37
N SER A 66 9.78 -11.93 -6.30
CA SER A 66 8.82 -12.03 -5.20
C SER A 66 8.60 -13.45 -4.72
N ILE A 67 8.10 -13.58 -3.50
CA ILE A 67 7.70 -14.83 -2.89
C ILE A 67 6.17 -14.95 -2.96
N CYS A 68 5.66 -16.14 -3.27
CA CYS A 68 4.21 -16.39 -3.21
C CYS A 68 3.75 -16.36 -1.75
N ASN A 69 2.74 -15.57 -1.44
CA ASN A 69 2.07 -15.63 -0.15
C ASN A 69 1.08 -16.80 -0.14
N ASN A 70 1.36 -17.82 0.64
CA ASN A 70 0.54 -19.02 0.70
C ASN A 70 -0.52 -18.96 1.81
N SER A 71 -0.29 -18.17 2.86
CA SER A 71 -1.19 -18.10 4.01
C SER A 71 -1.15 -16.75 4.71
N ILE A 72 -2.21 -16.45 5.44
CA ILE A 72 -2.24 -15.37 6.43
C ILE A 72 -2.53 -16.01 7.79
N ALA A 73 -1.66 -15.72 8.77
CA ALA A 73 -1.81 -16.15 10.15
C ALA A 73 -2.03 -14.97 11.08
N ILE A 74 -2.98 -15.10 12.00
CA ILE A 74 -3.18 -14.19 13.13
C ILE A 74 -2.65 -14.88 14.38
N CYS A 75 -1.72 -14.23 15.08
CA CYS A 75 -1.06 -14.76 16.27
C CYS A 75 -1.24 -13.84 17.48
N ASP A 76 -1.23 -14.42 18.67
CA ASP A 76 -1.14 -13.65 19.91
C ASP A 76 0.30 -13.24 20.21
N TYR A 77 0.48 -12.04 20.79
CA TYR A 77 1.80 -11.42 20.99
C TYR A 77 2.68 -12.11 22.05
N GLN A 78 2.10 -12.70 23.10
CA GLN A 78 2.87 -13.14 24.26
C GLN A 78 3.83 -14.29 23.94
N LYS A 79 3.31 -15.31 23.24
CA LYS A 79 4.08 -16.54 22.90
C LYS A 79 4.08 -16.83 21.41
N GLY A 80 3.62 -15.90 20.57
CA GLY A 80 3.45 -16.13 19.13
C GLY A 80 2.41 -17.21 18.81
N LYS A 81 1.51 -17.55 19.77
CA LYS A 81 0.50 -18.60 19.57
C LYS A 81 -0.44 -18.25 18.43
N ARG A 82 -0.55 -19.15 17.44
CA ARG A 82 -1.51 -19.01 16.36
C ARG A 82 -2.95 -19.04 16.86
N LEU A 83 -3.71 -18.03 16.50
CA LEU A 83 -5.14 -17.91 16.77
C LEU A 83 -5.98 -18.38 15.59
N LEU A 84 -5.53 -18.06 14.36
CA LEU A 84 -6.18 -18.40 13.11
C LEU A 84 -5.14 -18.43 11.99
N GLN A 85 -5.25 -19.40 11.09
CA GLN A 85 -4.54 -19.40 9.82
C GLN A 85 -5.46 -19.84 8.70
N PHE A 86 -5.39 -19.19 7.57
CA PHE A 86 -6.07 -19.61 6.37
C PHE A 86 -5.15 -19.52 5.16
N GLU A 87 -5.32 -20.48 4.25
CA GLU A 87 -4.52 -20.58 3.04
C GLU A 87 -5.16 -19.77 1.92
N GLN A 88 -4.44 -18.82 1.37
CA GLN A 88 -4.94 -18.04 0.25
C GLN A 88 -5.03 -18.83 -1.05
N ARG A 89 -4.24 -19.89 -1.19
CA ARG A 89 -4.26 -20.77 -2.37
C ARG A 89 -5.58 -21.47 -2.60
N SER A 90 -6.19 -21.96 -1.54
CA SER A 90 -7.44 -22.73 -1.62
C SER A 90 -8.65 -21.86 -1.81
N ALA A 91 -8.64 -20.70 -1.20
CA ALA A 91 -9.81 -19.84 -1.12
C ALA A 91 -9.93 -18.84 -2.27
N LEU A 92 -8.83 -18.29 -2.77
CA LEU A 92 -8.83 -17.36 -3.90
C LEU A 92 -8.58 -18.02 -5.25
N GLY A 93 -8.17 -19.29 -5.26
CA GLY A 93 -7.79 -19.98 -6.50
C GLY A 93 -6.66 -19.27 -7.25
N ASN A 94 -5.95 -18.35 -6.60
CA ASN A 94 -5.05 -17.42 -7.23
C ASN A 94 -3.64 -17.43 -6.61
N LYS A 95 -2.64 -17.78 -7.42
CA LYS A 95 -1.22 -17.84 -7.04
C LYS A 95 -0.54 -16.46 -7.04
N ASN A 96 -1.27 -15.38 -7.28
CA ASN A 96 -0.74 -14.05 -7.57
C ASN A 96 -0.68 -13.11 -6.35
N PHE A 97 -0.80 -13.61 -5.14
CA PHE A 97 -0.48 -12.82 -3.95
C PHE A 97 1.01 -12.92 -3.66
N ARG A 98 1.71 -11.79 -3.79
CA ARG A 98 3.18 -11.74 -3.81
C ARG A 98 3.73 -10.87 -2.69
N LEU A 99 4.82 -11.33 -2.09
CA LEU A 99 5.60 -10.63 -1.07
C LEU A 99 6.93 -10.24 -1.70
N MET A 100 7.27 -8.96 -1.71
CA MET A 100 8.50 -8.51 -2.34
C MET A 100 9.09 -7.29 -1.62
N HIS A 101 10.31 -6.95 -1.95
CA HIS A 101 10.91 -5.71 -1.51
C HIS A 101 10.32 -4.55 -2.34
N ARG A 102 10.01 -3.43 -1.69
CA ARG A 102 9.35 -2.30 -2.37
C ARG A 102 10.24 -1.69 -3.47
N ALA A 103 11.56 -1.64 -3.26
CA ALA A 103 12.48 -1.21 -4.30
C ALA A 103 12.42 -2.10 -5.55
N ASP A 104 12.27 -3.44 -5.38
CA ASP A 104 12.13 -4.33 -6.52
C ASP A 104 10.87 -4.05 -7.35
N LEU A 105 9.77 -3.65 -6.70
CA LEU A 105 8.57 -3.21 -7.40
C LEU A 105 8.81 -1.90 -8.17
N ILE A 106 9.46 -0.93 -7.54
CA ILE A 106 9.76 0.36 -8.18
C ILE A 106 10.70 0.17 -9.36
N ASP A 107 11.75 -0.65 -9.23
CA ASP A 107 12.66 -0.98 -10.33
C ASP A 107 11.91 -1.57 -11.53
N ILE A 108 10.99 -2.52 -11.28
CA ILE A 108 10.16 -3.15 -12.31
C ILE A 108 9.28 -2.12 -13.04
N LEU A 109 8.69 -1.19 -12.29
CA LEU A 109 7.82 -0.15 -12.84
C LEU A 109 8.63 0.91 -13.59
N LEU A 110 9.82 1.26 -13.10
CA LEU A 110 10.75 2.17 -13.75
C LEU A 110 11.23 1.61 -15.08
N GLU A 111 11.73 0.37 -15.10
CA GLU A 111 12.13 -0.32 -16.34
C GLU A 111 10.98 -0.38 -17.36
N ALA A 112 9.73 -0.57 -16.89
CA ALA A 112 8.57 -0.55 -17.79
C ALA A 112 8.30 0.84 -18.36
N ALA A 113 8.45 1.90 -17.57
CA ALA A 113 8.30 3.28 -18.02
C ALA A 113 9.39 3.66 -19.04
N GLU A 114 10.65 3.31 -18.76
CA GLU A 114 11.78 3.56 -19.65
C GLU A 114 11.66 2.80 -20.97
N SER A 115 11.26 1.51 -20.92
CA SER A 115 11.03 0.69 -22.10
C SER A 115 9.94 1.26 -23.02
N ASN A 116 8.96 1.96 -22.44
CA ASN A 116 7.91 2.67 -23.16
C ASN A 116 8.29 4.13 -23.51
N LYS A 117 9.57 4.51 -23.36
CA LYS A 117 10.11 5.84 -23.72
C LYS A 117 9.51 7.00 -22.92
N VAL A 118 9.12 6.77 -21.67
CA VAL A 118 8.69 7.83 -20.75
C VAL A 118 9.89 8.74 -20.44
N SER A 119 9.71 10.06 -20.57
CA SER A 119 10.71 11.04 -20.13
C SER A 119 10.63 11.23 -18.62
N ILE A 120 11.69 10.95 -17.87
CA ILE A 120 11.73 11.11 -16.42
C ILE A 120 12.70 12.23 -16.05
N LYS A 121 12.22 13.22 -15.30
CA LYS A 121 12.98 14.37 -14.81
C LYS A 121 13.14 14.25 -13.30
N LEU A 122 14.33 13.88 -12.86
CA LEU A 122 14.71 13.79 -11.46
C LEU A 122 15.15 15.15 -10.90
N GLY A 123 15.14 15.33 -9.57
CA GLY A 123 15.48 16.58 -8.91
C GLY A 123 14.51 17.74 -9.23
N CYS A 124 13.34 17.42 -9.80
CA CYS A 124 12.38 18.40 -10.30
C CYS A 124 11.10 18.43 -9.47
N SER A 125 11.01 19.37 -8.52
CA SER A 125 9.73 19.65 -7.86
C SER A 125 8.79 20.35 -8.84
N ALA A 126 7.63 19.77 -9.09
CA ALA A 126 6.67 20.28 -10.05
C ALA A 126 5.39 20.80 -9.36
N ASP A 127 4.83 21.86 -9.91
CA ASP A 127 3.55 22.43 -9.50
C ASP A 127 2.48 22.14 -10.56
N ALA A 128 1.37 21.52 -10.12
CA ALA A 128 0.31 21.11 -11.03
C ALA A 128 -0.35 22.28 -11.75
N SER A 129 -0.49 23.45 -11.11
CA SER A 129 -1.09 24.65 -11.71
C SER A 129 -0.22 25.22 -12.84
N LEU A 130 1.12 25.19 -12.69
CA LEU A 130 2.04 25.62 -13.71
C LEU A 130 2.15 24.63 -14.88
N LEU A 131 2.02 23.32 -14.57
CA LEU A 131 2.06 22.30 -15.61
C LEU A 131 0.73 22.25 -16.40
N SER A 132 -0.41 22.57 -15.79
CA SER A 132 -1.71 22.57 -16.47
C SER A 132 -1.80 23.51 -17.68
N VAL A 133 -0.99 24.55 -17.69
CA VAL A 133 -0.90 25.50 -18.84
C VAL A 133 -0.06 24.94 -20.00
N LYS A 134 0.87 23.99 -19.70
CA LYS A 134 1.84 23.47 -20.67
C LYS A 134 1.50 22.08 -21.21
N TYR A 135 0.70 21.34 -20.47
CA TYR A 135 0.35 19.95 -20.77
C TYR A 135 -1.15 19.82 -20.97
N SER A 136 -1.55 18.93 -21.85
CA SER A 136 -2.94 18.63 -22.09
C SER A 136 -3.61 17.99 -20.86
N ILE A 137 -2.84 17.20 -20.10
CA ILE A 137 -3.30 16.52 -18.88
C ILE A 137 -2.16 16.54 -17.84
N VAL A 138 -2.52 16.75 -16.58
CA VAL A 138 -1.60 16.67 -15.43
C VAL A 138 -2.13 15.61 -14.46
N ILE A 139 -1.37 14.56 -14.25
CA ILE A 139 -1.70 13.47 -13.31
C ILE A 139 -0.87 13.66 -12.05
N ALA A 140 -1.53 13.98 -10.95
CA ALA A 140 -0.85 14.17 -9.68
C ALA A 140 -0.79 12.86 -8.88
N ALA A 141 0.41 12.30 -8.80
CA ALA A 141 0.80 11.14 -8.02
C ALA A 141 1.84 11.52 -6.96
N ASP A 142 1.75 12.74 -6.41
CA ASP A 142 2.70 13.41 -5.51
C ASP A 142 2.61 12.96 -4.05
N GLY A 143 1.95 11.80 -3.81
CA GLY A 143 2.00 11.03 -2.58
C GLY A 143 1.18 11.61 -1.43
N VAL A 144 1.42 11.07 -0.23
CA VAL A 144 0.62 11.35 0.97
C VAL A 144 0.58 12.84 1.36
N HIS A 145 1.64 13.58 1.07
CA HIS A 145 1.74 15.03 1.31
C HIS A 145 1.37 15.89 0.10
N SER A 146 0.55 15.37 -0.79
CA SER A 146 0.17 16.00 -2.04
C SER A 146 -0.17 17.49 -1.89
N LYS A 147 0.62 18.33 -2.56
CA LYS A 147 0.34 19.76 -2.70
C LYS A 147 -0.83 19.98 -3.66
N THR A 148 -0.93 19.13 -4.68
CA THR A 148 -2.01 19.17 -5.66
C THR A 148 -3.37 18.87 -5.04
N ARG A 149 -3.44 17.87 -4.12
CA ARG A 149 -4.69 17.60 -3.36
C ARG A 149 -5.14 18.84 -2.58
N ASN A 150 -4.22 19.51 -1.91
CA ASN A 150 -4.54 20.72 -1.15
C ASN A 150 -4.96 21.88 -2.05
N PHE A 151 -4.35 22.01 -3.21
CA PHE A 151 -4.73 23.00 -4.24
C PHE A 151 -6.15 22.78 -4.75
N LEU A 152 -6.51 21.53 -5.06
CA LEU A 152 -7.85 21.19 -5.55
C LEU A 152 -8.93 21.20 -4.45
N ASN A 153 -8.53 21.13 -3.18
CA ASN A 153 -9.44 21.03 -2.03
C ASN A 153 -9.04 22.00 -0.91
N PRO A 154 -8.98 23.31 -1.14
CA PRO A 154 -8.45 24.26 -0.17
C PRO A 154 -9.27 24.36 1.12
N SER A 155 -10.59 24.11 1.04
CA SER A 155 -11.52 24.17 2.19
C SER A 155 -11.53 22.86 3.00
N GLN A 156 -10.89 21.80 2.53
CA GLN A 156 -10.88 20.53 3.24
C GLN A 156 -9.91 20.59 4.41
N ARG A 157 -10.40 20.40 5.64
CA ARG A 157 -9.56 20.34 6.83
C ARG A 157 -8.51 19.25 6.67
N LYS A 158 -7.25 19.59 6.87
CA LYS A 158 -6.17 18.61 7.01
C LYS A 158 -6.44 17.84 8.30
N ASN A 159 -6.73 16.54 8.19
CA ASN A 159 -6.67 15.68 9.36
C ASN A 159 -5.18 15.55 9.71
N SER A 160 -4.75 16.32 10.68
CA SER A 160 -3.37 16.32 11.18
C SER A 160 -3.14 15.27 12.26
N ASP A 161 -4.21 14.63 12.73
CA ASP A 161 -4.12 13.72 13.86
C ASP A 161 -3.44 12.42 13.44
N VAL A 162 -2.23 12.24 13.96
CA VAL A 162 -1.51 10.97 13.84
C VAL A 162 -2.17 9.97 14.80
N GLY A 163 -2.89 9.02 14.26
CA GLY A 163 -3.55 7.98 15.06
C GLY A 163 -2.67 6.78 15.37
N TYR A 164 -1.57 6.62 14.62
CA TYR A 164 -0.67 5.47 14.74
C TYR A 164 0.76 5.86 14.40
N PHE A 165 1.72 5.20 15.05
CA PHE A 165 3.09 5.13 14.58
C PHE A 165 3.35 3.80 13.92
N ALA A 166 4.11 3.83 12.83
CA ALA A 166 4.63 2.63 12.18
C ALA A 166 6.15 2.66 12.15
N TRP A 167 6.78 1.57 12.55
CA TRP A 167 8.21 1.33 12.36
C TRP A 167 8.37 0.23 11.31
N ARG A 168 9.32 0.41 10.42
CA ARG A 168 9.63 -0.58 9.38
C ARG A 168 11.09 -0.95 9.47
N ALA A 169 11.34 -2.26 9.47
CA ALA A 169 12.68 -2.82 9.48
C ALA A 169 12.75 -4.03 8.57
N ILE A 170 13.92 -4.24 7.97
CA ILE A 170 14.26 -5.47 7.27
C ILE A 170 15.42 -6.10 8.02
N VAL A 171 15.22 -7.31 8.50
CA VAL A 171 16.20 -8.08 9.27
C VAL A 171 16.57 -9.39 8.57
N PRO A 172 17.67 -10.07 8.93
CA PRO A 172 17.89 -11.46 8.53
C PRO A 172 16.71 -12.33 8.97
N ASN A 173 16.34 -13.33 8.20
CA ASN A 173 15.26 -14.27 8.56
C ASN A 173 15.80 -15.41 9.43
N THR A 174 16.31 -15.07 10.59
CA THR A 174 16.93 -16.03 11.55
C THR A 174 15.91 -16.96 12.18
N ILE A 175 14.65 -16.55 12.23
CA ILE A 175 13.55 -17.32 12.83
C ILE A 175 12.90 -18.31 11.84
N ASN A 176 13.46 -18.48 10.64
CA ASN A 176 12.91 -19.34 9.58
C ASN A 176 11.42 -19.09 9.32
N HIS A 177 11.02 -17.81 9.30
CA HIS A 177 9.65 -17.44 8.98
C HIS A 177 9.29 -17.97 7.60
N HIS A 178 8.28 -18.83 7.53
CA HIS A 178 7.85 -19.50 6.30
C HIS A 178 7.00 -18.60 5.39
N ASP A 179 6.59 -19.17 4.26
CA ASP A 179 5.84 -18.49 3.21
C ASP A 179 4.45 -18.04 3.67
N GLY A 180 4.34 -16.83 4.12
CA GLY A 180 3.07 -16.27 4.55
C GLY A 180 3.21 -14.93 5.24
N VAL A 181 2.09 -14.27 5.41
CA VAL A 181 1.98 -13.07 6.22
C VAL A 181 1.53 -13.48 7.62
N ARG A 182 2.27 -13.01 8.63
CA ARG A 182 1.88 -13.16 10.04
C ARG A 182 1.49 -11.79 10.59
N VAL A 183 0.31 -11.70 11.17
CA VAL A 183 -0.17 -10.54 11.93
C VAL A 183 -0.21 -10.92 13.40
N THR A 184 0.73 -10.42 14.18
CA THR A 184 0.80 -10.68 15.62
C THR A 184 0.17 -9.53 16.37
N VAL A 185 -0.97 -9.79 17.03
CA VAL A 185 -1.83 -8.77 17.63
C VAL A 185 -1.61 -8.65 19.14
N ALA A 186 -1.51 -7.41 19.61
CA ALA A 186 -1.38 -7.04 21.03
C ALA A 186 -2.34 -5.91 21.41
N PRO A 187 -2.53 -5.60 22.69
CA PRO A 187 -3.29 -4.42 23.08
C PRO A 187 -2.67 -3.14 22.53
N ASN A 188 -3.44 -2.38 21.75
CA ASN A 188 -3.07 -1.10 21.12
C ASN A 188 -1.88 -1.15 20.15
N LYS A 189 -1.40 -2.33 19.75
CA LYS A 189 -0.29 -2.50 18.81
C LYS A 189 -0.31 -3.86 18.11
N HIS A 190 0.33 -3.94 16.96
CA HIS A 190 0.53 -5.20 16.25
C HIS A 190 1.81 -5.20 15.43
N VAL A 191 2.23 -6.36 15.01
CA VAL A 191 3.38 -6.55 14.12
C VAL A 191 2.94 -7.37 12.93
N VAL A 192 3.26 -6.90 11.72
CA VAL A 192 3.12 -7.67 10.50
C VAL A 192 4.52 -8.13 10.07
N SER A 193 4.70 -9.44 9.91
CA SER A 193 5.95 -10.03 9.47
C SER A 193 5.73 -10.93 8.26
N TYR A 194 6.67 -10.90 7.32
CA TYR A 194 6.69 -11.79 6.16
C TYR A 194 8.07 -11.86 5.49
N PRO A 195 8.42 -13.00 4.88
CA PRO A 195 9.70 -13.16 4.21
C PRO A 195 9.73 -12.40 2.87
N ILE A 196 10.92 -11.92 2.51
CA ILE A 196 11.24 -11.31 1.22
C ILE A 196 12.63 -11.77 0.77
N ARG A 197 13.03 -11.43 -0.48
CA ARG A 197 14.38 -11.71 -1.00
C ARG A 197 14.78 -13.18 -0.79
N ASP A 198 14.06 -14.08 -1.45
CA ASP A 198 14.28 -15.55 -1.39
C ASP A 198 14.29 -16.11 0.04
N ARG A 199 13.46 -15.55 0.92
CA ARG A 199 13.32 -15.91 2.35
C ARG A 199 14.55 -15.60 3.21
N LYS A 200 15.58 -14.97 2.65
CA LYS A 200 16.78 -14.58 3.41
C LYS A 200 16.55 -13.38 4.32
N LYS A 201 15.56 -12.57 4.01
CA LYS A 201 15.20 -11.37 4.78
C LYS A 201 13.76 -11.46 5.27
N LEU A 202 13.53 -10.88 6.44
CA LEU A 202 12.23 -10.75 7.07
C LEU A 202 11.86 -9.27 7.10
N ASN A 203 10.72 -8.92 6.52
CA ASN A 203 10.14 -7.60 6.65
C ASN A 203 9.31 -7.53 7.92
N LEU A 204 9.53 -6.50 8.72
CA LEU A 204 8.79 -6.18 9.94
C LEU A 204 8.11 -4.84 9.80
N VAL A 205 6.80 -4.79 10.04
CA VAL A 205 6.02 -3.56 10.17
C VAL A 205 5.39 -3.58 11.55
N LEU A 206 5.91 -2.73 12.43
CA LEU A 206 5.48 -2.61 13.81
C LEU A 206 4.56 -1.40 13.91
N ILE A 207 3.35 -1.56 14.44
CA ILE A 207 2.36 -0.48 14.51
C ILE A 207 1.85 -0.35 15.94
N GLN A 208 1.77 0.90 16.41
CA GLN A 208 1.23 1.26 17.72
C GLN A 208 0.24 2.40 17.60
N GLU A 209 -0.87 2.35 18.35
CA GLU A 209 -1.78 3.48 18.53
C GLU A 209 -1.07 4.64 19.22
N CYS A 210 -1.30 5.83 18.68
CA CYS A 210 -0.83 7.08 19.27
C CYS A 210 -2.04 7.90 19.71
N LYS A 211 -2.01 8.42 20.94
CA LYS A 211 -3.06 9.31 21.48
C LYS A 211 -2.68 10.78 21.43
N ASN A 212 -1.45 11.12 21.01
CA ASN A 212 -0.98 12.49 21.06
C ASN A 212 -1.38 13.26 19.80
N GLU A 213 -2.09 14.34 19.99
CA GLU A 213 -2.34 15.40 19.02
C GLU A 213 -1.07 16.24 18.90
N GLY A 214 -0.24 16.00 17.92
CA GLY A 214 0.99 16.75 17.67
C GLY A 214 1.43 16.71 16.23
N VAL A 215 2.14 17.72 15.76
CA VAL A 215 2.82 17.71 14.48
C VAL A 215 4.04 16.82 14.62
N PHE A 216 3.98 15.64 14.02
CA PHE A 216 5.10 14.70 13.99
C PHE A 216 5.78 14.75 12.63
N GLU A 217 7.10 14.72 12.64
CA GLU A 217 7.86 14.53 11.41
C GLU A 217 7.44 13.22 10.72
N TRP A 218 7.29 13.28 9.41
CA TRP A 218 6.79 12.18 8.60
C TRP A 218 7.67 10.92 8.70
N SER A 219 8.97 11.08 8.77
CA SER A 219 9.92 9.97 8.91
C SER A 219 11.10 10.41 9.74
N LEU A 220 11.38 9.69 10.82
CA LEU A 220 12.54 9.86 11.68
C LEU A 220 13.29 8.54 11.78
N GLU A 221 14.62 8.58 11.68
CA GLU A 221 15.43 7.45 12.09
C GLU A 221 15.31 7.33 13.62
N GLU A 222 14.91 6.16 14.08
CA GLU A 222 14.67 5.88 15.50
C GLU A 222 15.74 4.92 16.04
N SER A 223 16.01 5.00 17.34
CA SER A 223 16.89 4.03 17.99
C SER A 223 16.27 2.63 17.99
N PRO A 224 16.97 1.60 17.50
CA PRO A 224 16.51 0.22 17.60
C PRO A 224 16.16 -0.21 19.03
N ASP A 225 16.89 0.29 20.05
CA ASP A 225 16.62 -0.02 21.46
C ASP A 225 15.28 0.55 21.93
N GLN A 226 14.89 1.71 21.45
CA GLN A 226 13.59 2.28 21.77
C GLN A 226 12.46 1.43 21.21
N VAL A 227 12.59 0.96 19.95
CA VAL A 227 11.62 0.07 19.32
C VAL A 227 11.56 -1.28 20.06
N ARG A 228 12.70 -1.87 20.42
CA ARG A 228 12.76 -3.09 21.23
C ARG A 228 12.05 -2.91 22.58
N ARG A 229 12.23 -1.77 23.26
CA ARG A 229 11.52 -1.48 24.52
C ARG A 229 10.01 -1.35 24.33
N ILE A 230 9.56 -0.66 23.28
CA ILE A 230 8.12 -0.49 22.97
C ILE A 230 7.44 -1.84 22.71
N PHE A 231 8.14 -2.77 22.06
CA PHE A 231 7.60 -4.08 21.67
C PHE A 231 8.16 -5.24 22.54
N SER A 232 8.72 -4.95 23.72
CA SER A 232 9.33 -5.95 24.61
C SER A 232 8.35 -7.01 25.15
N ASP A 233 7.06 -6.75 25.09
CA ASP A 233 6.01 -7.70 25.47
C ASP A 233 5.67 -8.74 24.37
N PHE A 234 6.26 -8.60 23.16
CA PHE A 234 6.15 -9.60 22.12
C PHE A 234 7.18 -10.71 22.34
N GLY A 235 6.71 -11.91 22.69
CA GLY A 235 7.53 -13.07 22.90
C GLY A 235 7.60 -14.00 21.69
N GLY A 236 8.15 -15.19 21.92
CA GLY A 236 8.37 -16.18 20.88
C GLY A 236 9.44 -15.72 19.88
N ASP A 237 9.36 -16.23 18.68
CA ASP A 237 10.33 -15.99 17.60
C ASP A 237 10.41 -14.49 17.16
N LEU A 238 9.34 -13.72 17.34
CA LEU A 238 9.39 -12.28 17.03
C LEU A 238 10.30 -11.50 17.98
N GLY A 239 10.37 -11.87 19.25
CA GLY A 239 11.32 -11.27 20.20
C GLY A 239 12.76 -11.44 19.74
N GLU A 240 13.11 -12.62 19.21
CA GLU A 240 14.43 -12.90 18.61
C GLU A 240 14.67 -12.05 17.36
N ALA A 241 13.67 -11.96 16.46
CA ALA A 241 13.79 -11.14 15.26
C ALA A 241 13.99 -9.65 15.57
N PHE A 242 13.46 -9.13 16.67
CA PHE A 242 13.68 -7.73 17.07
C PHE A 242 15.12 -7.44 17.49
N CYS A 243 15.86 -8.42 17.98
CA CYS A 243 17.28 -8.27 18.29
C CYS A 243 18.12 -7.97 17.04
N GLU A 244 17.68 -8.42 15.88
CA GLU A 244 18.34 -8.20 14.58
C GLU A 244 18.07 -6.80 13.98
N ILE A 245 17.23 -5.97 14.59
CA ILE A 245 16.95 -4.62 14.10
C ILE A 245 18.17 -3.73 14.34
N LYS A 246 18.86 -3.34 13.25
CA LYS A 246 20.02 -2.44 13.27
C LYS A 246 19.66 -1.02 12.85
N LYS A 247 18.69 -0.89 11.95
CA LYS A 247 18.16 0.41 11.49
C LYS A 247 16.65 0.34 11.40
N VAL A 248 15.98 1.39 11.81
CA VAL A 248 14.53 1.49 11.79
C VAL A 248 14.12 2.93 11.63
N ASN A 249 13.13 3.15 10.78
CA ASN A 249 12.50 4.46 10.63
C ASN A 249 11.09 4.40 11.20
N ARG A 250 10.68 5.50 11.82
CA ARG A 250 9.31 5.73 12.31
C ARG A 250 8.56 6.64 11.36
N TRP A 251 7.33 6.29 11.10
CA TRP A 251 6.37 7.11 10.33
C TRP A 251 5.14 7.40 11.18
N GLY A 252 4.70 8.65 11.18
CA GLY A 252 3.37 9.00 11.66
C GLY A 252 2.32 8.61 10.62
N LEU A 253 1.32 7.83 11.01
CA LEU A 253 0.22 7.41 10.16
C LEU A 253 -1.05 8.16 10.54
N SER A 254 -1.57 8.94 9.61
CA SER A 254 -2.87 9.60 9.75
C SER A 254 -3.87 9.06 8.74
N SER A 255 -5.13 9.01 9.16
CA SER A 255 -6.20 8.76 8.22
C SER A 255 -6.63 10.08 7.58
N HIS A 256 -6.68 10.11 6.26
CA HIS A 256 -7.21 11.25 5.54
C HIS A 256 -8.63 10.98 5.07
N ASN A 257 -9.47 11.99 5.11
CA ASN A 257 -10.75 11.93 4.43
C ASN A 257 -10.51 11.95 2.92
N ILE A 258 -11.30 11.17 2.20
CA ILE A 258 -11.27 11.19 0.75
C ILE A 258 -11.66 12.60 0.29
N PRO A 259 -10.87 13.25 -0.58
CA PRO A 259 -11.15 14.59 -1.04
C PRO A 259 -12.46 14.64 -1.84
N THR A 260 -13.11 15.80 -1.81
CA THR A 260 -14.33 16.03 -2.57
C THR A 260 -14.03 16.09 -4.06
N ASN A 261 -13.01 16.85 -4.42
CA ASN A 261 -12.57 17.01 -5.80
C ASN A 261 -11.39 16.09 -6.09
N TRP A 262 -11.57 15.13 -6.99
CA TRP A 262 -10.54 14.21 -7.45
C TRP A 262 -9.76 14.75 -8.65
N GLY A 263 -10.34 15.72 -9.33
CA GLY A 263 -9.74 16.46 -10.42
C GLY A 263 -10.50 17.76 -10.66
N LYS A 264 -9.88 18.66 -11.41
CA LYS A 264 -10.45 19.91 -11.90
C LYS A 264 -9.72 20.31 -13.17
N ASP A 265 -10.46 20.79 -14.15
CA ASP A 265 -9.94 21.14 -15.46
C ASP A 265 -9.16 19.95 -16.07
N ASN A 266 -7.88 20.11 -16.34
CA ASN A 266 -7.02 19.05 -16.87
C ASN A 266 -6.10 18.40 -15.80
N ILE A 267 -6.37 18.58 -14.50
CA ILE A 267 -5.60 18.01 -13.38
C ILE A 267 -6.40 16.89 -12.73
N VAL A 268 -5.78 15.73 -12.46
CA VAL A 268 -6.41 14.59 -11.77
C VAL A 268 -5.48 13.97 -10.74
N LEU A 269 -6.01 13.54 -9.57
CA LEU A 269 -5.29 12.90 -8.47
C LEU A 269 -5.37 11.37 -8.58
N ILE A 270 -4.27 10.66 -8.24
CA ILE A 270 -4.24 9.20 -8.13
C ILE A 270 -3.42 8.72 -6.93
N GLY A 271 -3.67 7.50 -6.50
CA GLY A 271 -2.91 6.82 -5.45
C GLY A 271 -2.91 7.58 -4.12
N ASP A 272 -1.77 7.63 -3.42
CA ASP A 272 -1.67 8.31 -2.11
C ASP A 272 -1.89 9.82 -2.19
N ALA A 273 -1.78 10.44 -3.37
CA ALA A 273 -2.17 11.84 -3.56
C ALA A 273 -3.68 12.01 -3.41
N LEU A 274 -4.45 11.03 -3.79
CA LEU A 274 -5.91 10.99 -3.67
C LEU A 274 -6.37 10.39 -2.33
N HIS A 275 -5.86 9.21 -1.96
CA HIS A 275 -6.39 8.42 -0.84
C HIS A 275 -5.32 7.78 0.03
N PRO A 276 -4.50 8.58 0.73
CA PRO A 276 -3.57 8.01 1.69
C PRO A 276 -4.32 7.19 2.73
N MET A 277 -3.84 5.96 2.98
CA MET A 277 -4.55 5.01 3.81
C MET A 277 -3.65 4.33 4.84
N LEU A 278 -4.27 3.91 5.95
CA LEU A 278 -3.61 3.11 6.96
C LEU A 278 -3.26 1.71 6.41
N PRO A 279 -2.09 1.12 6.75
CA PRO A 279 -1.58 -0.09 6.12
C PRO A 279 -2.22 -1.41 6.60
N PHE A 280 -3.39 -1.38 7.25
CA PHE A 280 -4.02 -2.54 7.90
C PHE A 280 -4.53 -3.64 6.96
N LEU A 281 -4.50 -3.42 5.65
CA LEU A 281 -4.82 -4.42 4.62
C LEU A 281 -3.77 -4.49 3.51
N ALA A 282 -2.66 -3.75 3.66
CA ALA A 282 -1.59 -3.67 2.65
C ALA A 282 -2.09 -3.31 1.24
N GLN A 283 -3.08 -2.40 1.13
CA GLN A 283 -3.74 -2.09 -0.14
C GLN A 283 -3.24 -0.80 -0.83
N GLY A 284 -2.38 0.01 -0.21
CA GLY A 284 -1.94 1.27 -0.80
C GLY A 284 -1.37 1.10 -2.23
N ALA A 285 -0.36 0.24 -2.39
CA ALA A 285 0.22 -0.04 -3.70
C ALA A 285 -0.76 -0.70 -4.68
N ASN A 286 -1.62 -1.60 -4.19
CA ASN A 286 -2.59 -2.30 -5.03
C ASN A 286 -3.66 -1.35 -5.58
N PHE A 287 -4.18 -0.45 -4.75
CA PHE A 287 -5.15 0.56 -5.20
C PHE A 287 -4.50 1.60 -6.11
N ALA A 288 -3.23 1.94 -5.87
CA ALA A 288 -2.45 2.79 -6.77
C ALA A 288 -2.31 2.18 -8.17
N LEU A 289 -2.10 0.86 -8.26
CA LEU A 289 -2.08 0.12 -9.53
C LEU A 289 -3.46 0.11 -10.20
N GLU A 290 -4.53 -0.18 -9.44
CA GLU A 290 -5.90 -0.12 -9.95
C GLU A 290 -6.26 1.27 -10.47
N ASP A 291 -5.89 2.34 -9.74
CA ASP A 291 -6.12 3.73 -10.15
C ASP A 291 -5.41 4.05 -11.46
N ALA A 292 -4.14 3.66 -11.56
CA ALA A 292 -3.34 3.88 -12.76
C ALA A 292 -3.95 3.22 -13.99
N PHE A 293 -4.44 2.00 -13.84
CA PHE A 293 -5.10 1.26 -14.93
C PHE A 293 -6.40 1.93 -15.36
N VAL A 294 -7.29 2.23 -14.40
CA VAL A 294 -8.60 2.85 -14.71
C VAL A 294 -8.41 4.21 -15.37
N LEU A 295 -7.54 5.06 -14.79
CA LEU A 295 -7.30 6.38 -15.32
C LEU A 295 -6.70 6.33 -16.74
N ALA A 296 -5.72 5.44 -16.98
CA ALA A 296 -5.14 5.28 -18.30
C ALA A 296 -6.18 4.85 -19.36
N LYS A 297 -7.06 3.92 -19.00
CA LYS A 297 -8.16 3.51 -19.88
C LYS A 297 -9.17 4.61 -20.16
N LEU A 298 -9.53 5.39 -19.13
CA LEU A 298 -10.47 6.50 -19.32
C LEU A 298 -9.90 7.61 -20.20
N ILE A 299 -8.62 7.95 -20.04
CA ILE A 299 -7.95 8.96 -20.89
C ILE A 299 -7.91 8.51 -22.36
N ASP A 300 -7.82 7.20 -22.60
CA ASP A 300 -7.82 6.64 -23.96
C ASP A 300 -9.20 6.66 -24.63
N LEU A 301 -10.29 6.64 -23.84
CA LEU A 301 -11.65 6.45 -24.34
C LEU A 301 -12.53 7.70 -24.29
N TYR A 302 -12.23 8.68 -23.43
CA TYR A 302 -13.11 9.79 -23.09
C TYR A 302 -12.42 11.15 -23.15
N THR A 303 -13.21 12.22 -23.22
CA THR A 303 -12.70 13.58 -23.05
C THR A 303 -12.31 13.87 -21.61
N MET A 304 -11.44 14.85 -21.38
CA MET A 304 -11.00 15.19 -20.00
C MET A 304 -12.14 15.62 -19.07
N GLU A 305 -13.18 16.23 -19.60
CA GLU A 305 -14.37 16.62 -18.84
C GLU A 305 -15.09 15.39 -18.28
N GLU A 306 -15.13 14.28 -19.04
CA GLU A 306 -15.78 13.04 -18.63
C GLU A 306 -14.87 12.15 -17.77
N VAL A 307 -13.55 12.21 -17.96
CA VAL A 307 -12.56 11.32 -17.30
C VAL A 307 -12.70 11.38 -15.78
N THR A 308 -12.73 12.58 -15.19
CA THR A 308 -12.79 12.73 -13.73
C THR A 308 -14.07 12.14 -13.16
N ASP A 309 -15.23 12.41 -13.77
CA ASP A 309 -16.51 11.91 -13.28
C ASP A 309 -16.61 10.39 -13.37
N LYS A 310 -16.20 9.81 -14.50
CA LYS A 310 -16.15 8.36 -14.69
C LYS A 310 -15.17 7.70 -13.74
N TYR A 311 -14.00 8.31 -13.51
CA TYR A 311 -13.01 7.84 -12.55
C TYR A 311 -13.58 7.80 -11.13
N VAL A 312 -14.27 8.84 -10.70
CA VAL A 312 -14.99 8.90 -9.42
C VAL A 312 -16.05 7.81 -9.34
N GLN A 313 -16.88 7.64 -10.37
CA GLN A 313 -17.95 6.63 -10.41
C GLN A 313 -17.40 5.21 -10.24
N ILE A 314 -16.29 4.89 -10.89
CA ILE A 314 -15.68 3.55 -10.85
C ILE A 314 -14.94 3.30 -9.53
N ARG A 315 -14.15 4.29 -9.06
CA ARG A 315 -13.21 4.05 -7.96
C ARG A 315 -13.77 4.35 -6.57
N LYS A 316 -14.62 5.37 -6.44
CA LYS A 316 -15.11 5.87 -5.14
C LYS A 316 -15.87 4.82 -4.32
N PRO A 317 -16.81 4.04 -4.88
CA PRO A 317 -17.54 3.03 -4.11
C PRO A 317 -16.60 1.97 -3.52
N ARG A 318 -15.63 1.50 -4.32
CA ARG A 318 -14.65 0.50 -3.91
C ARG A 318 -13.70 1.06 -2.85
N LEU A 319 -13.25 2.31 -3.00
CA LEU A 319 -12.40 3.00 -2.05
C LEU A 319 -13.10 3.20 -0.70
N LEU A 320 -14.35 3.66 -0.69
CA LEU A 320 -15.14 3.82 0.54
C LEU A 320 -15.30 2.50 1.29
N ARG A 321 -15.57 1.41 0.57
CA ARG A 321 -15.66 0.07 1.15
C ARG A 321 -14.33 -0.35 1.78
N LEU A 322 -13.21 -0.09 1.11
CA LEU A 322 -11.87 -0.37 1.63
C LEU A 322 -11.58 0.43 2.91
N MET A 323 -11.84 1.73 2.91
CA MET A 323 -11.59 2.59 4.07
C MET A 323 -12.41 2.14 5.30
N LYS A 324 -13.66 1.71 5.10
CA LYS A 324 -14.49 1.12 6.17
C LYS A 324 -13.87 -0.18 6.70
N GLN A 325 -13.37 -1.04 5.82
CA GLN A 325 -12.74 -2.30 6.22
C GLN A 325 -11.41 -2.06 6.95
N ILE A 326 -10.61 -1.10 6.51
CA ILE A 326 -9.36 -0.69 7.18
C ILE A 326 -9.65 -0.24 8.63
N LYS A 327 -10.67 0.60 8.86
CA LYS A 327 -11.08 1.03 10.21
C LYS A 327 -11.51 -0.15 11.08
N LYS A 328 -12.25 -1.11 10.52
CA LYS A 328 -12.65 -2.33 11.23
C LYS A 328 -11.45 -3.19 11.62
N ASN A 329 -10.48 -3.36 10.72
CA ASN A 329 -9.28 -4.14 11.01
C ASN A 329 -8.39 -3.44 12.04
N ALA A 330 -8.26 -2.10 11.98
CA ALA A 330 -7.55 -1.32 12.98
C ALA A 330 -8.06 -1.62 14.40
N TRP A 331 -9.39 -1.59 14.57
CA TRP A 331 -10.03 -1.92 15.84
C TRP A 331 -9.78 -3.38 16.26
N ASN A 332 -9.96 -4.34 15.34
CA ASN A 332 -9.78 -5.77 15.63
C ASN A 332 -8.35 -6.13 16.05
N PHE A 333 -7.35 -5.53 15.42
CA PHE A 333 -5.94 -5.82 15.71
C PHE A 333 -5.45 -5.21 17.03
N HIS A 334 -6.15 -4.17 17.53
CA HIS A 334 -5.76 -3.39 18.71
C HIS A 334 -6.70 -3.58 19.91
N LEU A 335 -7.44 -4.68 19.96
CA LEU A 335 -8.32 -4.97 21.08
C LEU A 335 -7.57 -4.87 22.42
N LYS A 336 -8.07 -4.02 23.31
CA LYS A 336 -7.53 -3.80 24.66
C LYS A 336 -7.58 -5.09 25.49
N ARG A 337 -6.78 -5.14 26.56
CA ARG A 337 -6.87 -6.24 27.55
C ARG A 337 -8.28 -6.28 28.11
N GLY A 338 -8.81 -7.49 28.32
CA GLY A 338 -10.12 -7.69 28.91
C GLY A 338 -10.94 -8.79 28.25
N PHE A 339 -12.16 -8.92 28.70
CA PHE A 339 -13.09 -10.01 28.31
C PHE A 339 -13.32 -10.08 26.80
N PHE A 340 -13.55 -8.94 26.14
CA PHE A 340 -13.77 -8.92 24.69
C PHE A 340 -12.61 -9.48 23.89
N ARG A 341 -11.35 -9.17 24.27
CA ARG A 341 -10.18 -9.75 23.62
C ARG A 341 -10.14 -11.26 23.78
N VAL A 342 -10.40 -11.76 25.00
CA VAL A 342 -10.40 -13.21 25.29
C VAL A 342 -11.46 -13.91 24.45
N CYS A 343 -12.67 -13.38 24.39
CA CYS A 343 -13.76 -13.94 23.58
C CYS A 343 -13.42 -13.92 22.08
N ALA A 344 -12.88 -12.83 21.57
CA ALA A 344 -12.46 -12.72 20.18
C ALA A 344 -11.37 -13.74 19.83
N HIS A 345 -10.34 -13.88 20.68
CA HIS A 345 -9.27 -14.86 20.47
C HIS A 345 -9.78 -16.30 20.52
N ARG A 346 -10.67 -16.64 21.47
CA ARG A 346 -11.30 -17.97 21.52
C ARG A 346 -12.15 -18.24 20.28
N GLY A 347 -12.87 -17.23 19.78
CA GLY A 347 -13.63 -17.32 18.54
C GLY A 347 -12.72 -17.58 17.33
N LEU A 348 -11.57 -16.90 17.22
CA LEU A 348 -10.59 -17.15 16.16
C LEU A 348 -10.00 -18.57 16.24
N VAL A 349 -9.67 -19.05 17.43
CA VAL A 349 -9.16 -20.42 17.63
C VAL A 349 -10.22 -21.47 17.28
N LEU A 350 -11.49 -21.23 17.61
CA LEU A 350 -12.58 -22.11 17.19
C LEU A 350 -12.72 -22.13 15.68
N LEU A 351 -12.68 -20.95 15.04
CA LEU A 351 -12.74 -20.81 13.59
C LEU A 351 -11.56 -21.53 12.90
N ASP A 352 -10.33 -21.43 13.45
CA ASP A 352 -9.15 -22.13 12.96
C ASP A 352 -9.35 -23.65 12.91
N LYS A 353 -10.01 -24.20 13.94
CA LYS A 353 -10.27 -25.64 14.06
C LYS A 353 -11.43 -26.15 13.21
N THR A 354 -12.41 -25.30 12.92
CA THR A 354 -13.67 -25.74 12.27
C THR A 354 -13.73 -25.35 10.79
N LEU A 355 -13.60 -24.07 10.49
CA LEU A 355 -13.82 -23.50 9.16
C LEU A 355 -12.80 -22.39 8.84
N PRO A 356 -11.48 -22.64 8.89
CA PRO A 356 -10.46 -21.61 8.73
C PRO A 356 -10.60 -20.82 7.42
N GLN A 357 -11.02 -21.46 6.34
CA GLN A 357 -11.21 -20.83 5.04
C GLN A 357 -12.35 -19.81 4.98
N SER A 358 -13.27 -19.85 5.95
CA SER A 358 -14.35 -18.87 6.02
C SER A 358 -13.88 -17.49 6.45
N ALA A 359 -12.70 -17.39 7.08
CA ALA A 359 -12.07 -16.13 7.49
C ALA A 359 -11.72 -15.23 6.31
N GLU A 360 -11.56 -15.81 5.12
CA GLU A 360 -11.28 -15.07 3.90
C GLU A 360 -12.53 -14.43 3.26
N ARG A 361 -13.72 -15.00 3.49
CA ARG A 361 -14.96 -14.56 2.83
C ARG A 361 -15.19 -13.05 2.88
N PRO A 362 -14.96 -12.33 4.01
CA PRO A 362 -15.14 -10.89 4.11
C PRO A 362 -14.21 -10.08 3.19
N PHE A 363 -13.13 -10.70 2.68
CA PHE A 363 -12.11 -10.04 1.87
C PHE A 363 -12.15 -10.46 0.38
N ARG A 364 -13.01 -11.41 -0.02
CA ARG A 364 -13.12 -11.86 -1.41
C ARG A 364 -13.38 -10.72 -2.38
N TRP A 365 -14.29 -9.81 -2.04
CA TRP A 365 -14.58 -8.62 -2.85
C TRP A 365 -13.35 -7.76 -3.13
N LEU A 366 -12.35 -7.80 -2.25
CA LEU A 366 -11.11 -7.04 -2.35
C LEU A 366 -10.11 -7.76 -3.25
N TYR A 367 -9.75 -8.99 -2.88
CA TYR A 367 -8.68 -9.75 -3.50
C TYR A 367 -9.07 -10.41 -4.82
N SER A 368 -10.35 -10.78 -5.01
CA SER A 368 -10.84 -11.40 -6.24
C SER A 368 -11.32 -10.40 -7.28
N HIS A 369 -11.15 -9.10 -7.02
CA HIS A 369 -11.53 -8.07 -7.98
C HIS A 369 -10.47 -7.93 -9.07
N ASP A 370 -10.88 -8.16 -10.30
CA ASP A 370 -10.06 -7.97 -11.48
C ASP A 370 -10.53 -6.70 -12.21
N ILE A 371 -9.82 -5.60 -11.95
CA ILE A 371 -10.13 -4.29 -12.51
C ILE A 371 -9.94 -4.28 -14.04
N THR A 372 -9.13 -5.20 -14.59
CA THR A 372 -8.82 -5.26 -16.01
C THR A 372 -9.97 -5.83 -16.85
N LYS A 373 -10.95 -6.45 -16.18
CA LYS A 373 -12.16 -7.01 -16.79
C LYS A 373 -13.38 -6.10 -16.73
N LEU A 374 -13.23 -4.91 -16.15
CA LEU A 374 -14.32 -3.94 -16.18
C LEU A 374 -14.53 -3.43 -17.61
N ASN A 375 -15.78 -3.43 -18.04
CA ASN A 375 -16.20 -2.71 -19.25
C ASN A 375 -16.21 -1.22 -18.92
N ILE A 376 -15.11 -0.56 -19.22
CA ILE A 376 -14.91 0.89 -19.02
C ILE A 376 -15.33 1.60 -20.29
#